data_6c59632737495baa9244a787f598a7af
#
_entry.id   6c59632737495baa9244a787f598a7af
#
_cell.length_a   1.000
_cell.length_b   1.000
_cell.length_c   1.000
_cell.angle_alpha   90.00
_cell.angle_beta   90.00
_cell.angle_gamma   90.00
#
_symmetry.space_group_name_H-M   'P 1'
#
loop_
_entity.id
_entity.type
_entity.pdbx_description
1 polymer ?
#
loop_
_entity_poly.entity_id
_entity_poly.type
_entity_poly.pdbx_seq_one_letter_code
_entity_poly.pdbx_strand_id
1 'polypeptide(L)'
;MNRPILTTALLTASLALAAPTLAASKASKPAKAETQAQRHPENERSEFRRSQNNNHLQLAQHIQTEDLIGVWGNATQTDEGSLLNMTMMSKNGTGADLMVFTINNPKSSLKIRQQFAWQFNEKTQTFSQRITDFSTTRDNEPTQQDKSQIGKTSTAKARMLLWDGKPDMLELTDQASGEKQSYFKQDLNKLREILKP
;
A
#
# COMPACT_ATOMS: atom_id res chain seq x y z
N MET A 1 32.95 -21.97 14.69
CA MET A 1 31.97 -22.11 13.59
C MET A 1 31.24 -20.78 13.50
N ASN A 2 31.71 -19.90 12.61
CA ASN A 2 31.16 -18.56 12.41
C ASN A 2 30.00 -18.64 11.42
N ARG A 3 28.79 -18.35 11.88
CA ARG A 3 27.63 -18.12 11.00
C ARG A 3 27.66 -16.65 10.57
N PRO A 4 27.54 -16.35 9.27
CA PRO A 4 27.44 -14.97 8.83
C PRO A 4 26.07 -14.41 9.27
N ILE A 5 26.12 -13.29 9.96
CA ILE A 5 24.96 -12.46 10.29
C ILE A 5 24.51 -11.84 8.95
N LEU A 6 23.38 -12.33 8.42
CA LEU A 6 22.70 -11.66 7.32
C LEU A 6 22.18 -10.33 7.87
N THR A 7 22.90 -9.27 7.57
CA THR A 7 22.44 -7.90 7.74
C THR A 7 21.35 -7.65 6.68
N THR A 8 20.12 -8.00 7.01
CA THR A 8 18.97 -7.64 6.18
C THR A 8 18.73 -6.16 6.41
N ALA A 9 19.34 -5.32 5.58
CA ALA A 9 18.84 -3.98 5.38
C ALA A 9 17.42 -4.15 4.85
N LEU A 10 16.42 -3.85 5.69
CA LEU A 10 15.06 -3.69 5.23
C LEU A 10 15.00 -2.33 4.52
N LEU A 11 15.57 -2.29 3.33
CA LEU A 11 15.16 -1.35 2.32
C LEU A 11 13.67 -1.64 2.09
N THR A 12 12.87 -0.62 2.05
CA THR A 12 11.57 -0.60 1.40
C THR A 12 11.61 -1.59 0.24
N ALA A 13 10.89 -2.70 0.38
CA ALA A 13 10.85 -3.72 -0.66
C ALA A 13 10.00 -3.19 -1.82
N SER A 14 10.63 -2.42 -2.69
CA SER A 14 10.13 -2.20 -4.04
C SER A 14 10.25 -3.53 -4.77
N LEU A 15 9.16 -4.28 -4.85
CA LEU A 15 9.03 -5.27 -5.91
C LEU A 15 8.86 -4.51 -7.22
N ALA A 16 9.97 -4.13 -7.84
CA ALA A 16 10.01 -3.80 -9.25
C ALA A 16 9.73 -5.10 -10.01
N LEU A 17 8.46 -5.31 -10.38
CA LEU A 17 8.15 -6.29 -11.43
C LEU A 17 8.77 -5.78 -12.73
N ALA A 18 9.94 -6.30 -13.07
CA ALA A 18 10.52 -6.16 -14.38
C ALA A 18 9.61 -6.89 -15.38
N ALA A 19 8.90 -6.13 -16.19
CA ALA A 19 8.20 -6.67 -17.34
C ALA A 19 9.23 -7.29 -18.31
N PRO A 20 9.03 -8.51 -18.81
CA PRO A 20 9.89 -9.05 -19.84
C PRO A 20 9.69 -8.29 -21.14
N THR A 21 10.75 -7.68 -21.64
CA THR A 21 10.84 -7.13 -23.00
C THR A 21 10.71 -8.28 -24.01
N LEU A 22 9.53 -8.39 -24.65
CA LEU A 22 9.37 -9.26 -25.80
C LEU A 22 10.09 -8.64 -27.01
N ALA A 23 11.16 -9.31 -27.41
CA ALA A 23 11.83 -9.04 -28.68
C ALA A 23 10.87 -9.35 -29.84
N ALA A 24 10.79 -8.42 -30.78
CA ALA A 24 10.02 -8.55 -31.99
C ALA A 24 10.57 -9.65 -32.89
N SER A 25 9.74 -10.62 -33.25
CA SER A 25 9.96 -11.49 -34.41
C SER A 25 8.84 -11.27 -35.43
N LYS A 26 9.29 -11.06 -36.68
CA LYS A 26 8.47 -10.74 -37.85
C LYS A 26 7.70 -11.95 -38.39
N ALA A 27 6.48 -11.65 -38.84
CA ALA A 27 5.74 -12.15 -39.99
C ALA A 27 5.28 -13.61 -40.03
N SER A 28 3.95 -13.78 -39.99
CA SER A 28 3.16 -14.36 -41.12
C SER A 28 1.66 -14.27 -40.81
N LYS A 29 0.89 -13.74 -41.74
CA LYS A 29 -0.58 -13.86 -41.90
C LYS A 29 -0.86 -15.12 -42.74
N PRO A 30 -2.03 -15.80 -42.73
CA PRO A 30 -3.36 -15.43 -42.29
C PRO A 30 -4.15 -16.54 -41.57
N ALA A 31 -5.24 -16.23 -40.91
CA ALA A 31 -6.57 -16.86 -41.12
C ALA A 31 -7.54 -16.43 -40.00
N LYS A 32 -8.73 -15.98 -40.45
CA LYS A 32 -9.90 -15.68 -39.62
C LYS A 32 -10.34 -16.88 -38.79
N ALA A 33 -10.53 -16.66 -37.48
CA ALA A 33 -11.53 -17.34 -36.70
C ALA A 33 -12.09 -16.33 -35.71
N GLU A 34 -13.30 -15.87 -35.94
CA GLU A 34 -14.12 -15.12 -35.01
C GLU A 34 -14.45 -16.03 -33.83
N THR A 35 -13.78 -15.84 -32.70
CA THR A 35 -14.26 -16.35 -31.43
C THR A 35 -14.88 -15.15 -30.71
N GLN A 36 -16.21 -15.10 -30.71
CA GLN A 36 -16.99 -14.21 -29.86
C GLN A 36 -16.65 -14.57 -28.39
N ALA A 37 -15.71 -13.85 -27.82
CA ALA A 37 -15.52 -13.86 -26.38
C ALA A 37 -16.78 -13.27 -25.75
N GLN A 38 -17.56 -14.09 -25.06
CA GLN A 38 -18.65 -13.65 -24.19
C GLN A 38 -18.10 -12.67 -23.18
N ARG A 39 -18.31 -11.37 -23.42
CA ARG A 39 -18.03 -10.32 -22.45
C ARG A 39 -18.98 -10.50 -21.27
N HIS A 40 -18.42 -10.77 -20.09
CA HIS A 40 -19.20 -10.85 -18.87
C HIS A 40 -19.84 -9.49 -18.58
N PRO A 41 -21.16 -9.41 -18.36
CA PRO A 41 -21.88 -8.15 -18.16
C PRO A 41 -21.47 -7.38 -16.89
N GLU A 42 -20.77 -8.01 -15.97
CA GLU A 42 -20.22 -7.35 -14.76
C GLU A 42 -19.05 -6.43 -15.06
N ASN A 43 -18.24 -6.71 -16.07
CA ASN A 43 -17.11 -5.87 -16.44
C ASN A 43 -17.56 -4.55 -17.09
N GLU A 44 -18.61 -4.58 -17.90
CA GLU A 44 -19.17 -3.36 -18.51
C GLU A 44 -19.81 -2.43 -17.48
N ARG A 45 -20.42 -2.98 -16.42
CA ARG A 45 -20.97 -2.18 -15.32
C ARG A 45 -19.89 -1.50 -14.48
N SER A 46 -18.73 -2.11 -14.32
CA SER A 46 -17.63 -1.53 -13.57
C SER A 46 -16.92 -0.41 -14.33
N GLU A 47 -16.75 -0.57 -15.64
CA GLU A 47 -16.17 0.46 -16.52
C GLU A 47 -17.14 1.64 -16.72
N PHE A 48 -18.45 1.37 -16.87
CA PHE A 48 -19.46 2.41 -17.00
C PHE A 48 -19.59 3.24 -15.70
N ARG A 49 -19.51 2.62 -14.52
CA ARG A 49 -19.46 3.34 -13.24
C ARG A 49 -18.19 4.18 -13.09
N ARG A 50 -17.03 3.68 -13.55
CA ARG A 50 -15.78 4.46 -13.55
C ARG A 50 -15.86 5.67 -14.47
N SER A 51 -16.49 5.55 -15.65
CA SER A 51 -16.62 6.65 -16.61
C SER A 51 -17.55 7.78 -16.14
N GLN A 52 -18.62 7.46 -15.40
CA GLN A 52 -19.54 8.48 -14.86
C GLN A 52 -19.02 9.17 -13.59
N ASN A 53 -18.05 8.57 -12.90
CA ASN A 53 -17.59 9.04 -11.60
C ASN A 53 -16.37 9.98 -11.63
N ASN A 54 -15.78 10.25 -12.79
CA ASN A 54 -14.58 11.10 -12.89
C ASN A 54 -14.80 12.57 -12.45
N ASN A 55 -16.04 13.03 -12.38
CA ASN A 55 -16.34 14.41 -11.95
C ASN A 55 -16.30 14.59 -10.43
N HIS A 56 -16.29 13.51 -9.65
CA HIS A 56 -16.28 13.55 -8.18
C HIS A 56 -14.88 13.44 -7.57
N LEU A 57 -13.88 13.01 -8.37
CA LEU A 57 -12.51 12.86 -7.90
C LEU A 57 -11.73 14.15 -8.15
N GLN A 58 -11.22 14.76 -7.08
CA GLN A 58 -10.50 16.02 -7.14
C GLN A 58 -9.16 15.91 -6.39
N LEU A 59 -8.12 16.57 -6.91
CA LEU A 59 -6.88 16.72 -6.17
C LEU A 59 -7.06 17.80 -5.12
N ALA A 60 -6.77 17.48 -3.84
CA ALA A 60 -6.74 18.47 -2.78
C ALA A 60 -5.66 19.52 -3.09
N GLN A 61 -6.03 20.79 -3.08
CA GLN A 61 -5.07 21.90 -3.24
C GLN A 61 -4.17 22.05 -2.02
N HIS A 62 -4.70 21.69 -0.86
CA HIS A 62 -4.01 21.77 0.41
C HIS A 62 -4.57 20.66 1.34
N ILE A 63 -3.65 19.94 2.00
CA ILE A 63 -3.98 18.90 2.97
C ILE A 63 -3.80 19.51 4.36
N GLN A 64 -4.78 19.33 5.23
CA GLN A 64 -4.69 19.67 6.64
C GLN A 64 -4.28 18.45 7.46
N THR A 65 -3.74 18.65 8.64
CA THR A 65 -3.32 17.58 9.54
C THR A 65 -4.48 16.63 9.87
N GLU A 66 -5.69 17.20 10.04
CA GLU A 66 -6.93 16.46 10.32
C GLU A 66 -7.34 15.50 9.20
N ASP A 67 -7.03 15.82 7.96
CA ASP A 67 -7.36 14.96 6.81
C ASP A 67 -6.63 13.62 6.86
N LEU A 68 -5.43 13.60 7.47
CA LEU A 68 -4.60 12.40 7.62
C LEU A 68 -5.10 11.46 8.71
N ILE A 69 -5.87 11.97 9.69
CA ILE A 69 -6.33 11.17 10.83
C ILE A 69 -7.29 10.08 10.37
N GLY A 70 -7.08 8.86 10.88
CA GLY A 70 -7.92 7.69 10.60
C GLY A 70 -7.13 6.49 10.12
N VAL A 71 -7.82 5.56 9.46
CA VAL A 71 -7.23 4.34 8.91
C VAL A 71 -7.15 4.44 7.39
N TRP A 72 -6.00 4.08 6.89
CA TRP A 72 -5.65 4.07 5.48
C TRP A 72 -5.13 2.69 5.12
N GLY A 73 -5.41 2.20 3.93
CA GLY A 73 -4.92 0.89 3.55
C GLY A 73 -4.93 0.65 2.06
N ASN A 74 -4.12 -0.29 1.65
CA ASN A 74 -4.16 -0.87 0.33
C ASN A 74 -3.98 -2.40 0.43
N ALA A 75 -4.46 -3.09 -0.58
CA ALA A 75 -4.25 -4.52 -0.73
C ALA A 75 -3.96 -4.83 -2.19
N THR A 76 -3.01 -5.72 -2.41
CA THR A 76 -2.69 -6.25 -3.73
C THR A 76 -2.73 -7.77 -3.64
N GLN A 77 -3.35 -8.41 -4.63
CA GLN A 77 -3.39 -9.85 -4.74
C GLN A 77 -2.92 -10.27 -6.13
N THR A 78 -2.08 -11.29 -6.17
CA THR A 78 -1.58 -11.95 -7.38
C THR A 78 -1.70 -13.45 -7.22
N ASP A 79 -1.42 -14.21 -8.28
CA ASP A 79 -1.38 -15.68 -8.19
C ASP A 79 -0.26 -16.17 -7.25
N GLU A 80 0.80 -15.38 -7.08
CA GLU A 80 1.94 -15.71 -6.24
C GLU A 80 1.70 -15.40 -4.76
N GLY A 81 0.80 -14.46 -4.44
CA GLY A 81 0.53 -14.08 -3.06
C GLY A 81 -0.28 -12.79 -2.91
N SER A 82 -0.28 -12.28 -1.70
CA SER A 82 -0.96 -11.03 -1.37
C SER A 82 -0.13 -10.12 -0.47
N LEU A 83 -0.38 -8.82 -0.59
CA LEU A 83 0.11 -7.79 0.31
C LEU A 83 -1.08 -7.01 0.83
N LEU A 84 -1.21 -6.94 2.15
CA LEU A 84 -2.07 -5.99 2.83
C LEU A 84 -1.18 -4.98 3.56
N ASN A 85 -1.45 -3.71 3.36
CA ASN A 85 -0.79 -2.63 4.07
C ASN A 85 -1.84 -1.71 4.68
N MET A 86 -1.79 -1.50 5.99
CA MET A 86 -2.72 -0.65 6.74
C MET A 86 -1.93 0.30 7.65
N THR A 87 -2.30 1.56 7.61
CA THR A 87 -1.73 2.63 8.44
C THR A 87 -2.85 3.29 9.23
N MET A 88 -2.68 3.43 10.51
CA MET A 88 -3.54 4.20 11.37
C MET A 88 -2.82 5.44 11.88
N MET A 89 -3.40 6.60 11.69
CA MET A 89 -2.91 7.89 12.21
C MET A 89 -3.89 8.46 13.23
N SER A 90 -3.40 8.74 14.43
CA SER A 90 -4.20 9.25 15.55
C SER A 90 -3.96 10.74 15.76
N LYS A 91 -4.96 11.44 16.26
CA LYS A 91 -4.92 12.89 16.51
C LYS A 91 -3.80 13.35 17.47
N ASN A 92 -3.31 12.46 18.34
CA ASN A 92 -2.25 12.74 19.28
C ASN A 92 -0.83 12.65 18.67
N GLY A 93 -0.71 12.51 17.35
CA GLY A 93 0.58 12.39 16.67
C GLY A 93 1.22 10.99 16.77
N THR A 94 0.47 9.96 17.18
CA THR A 94 0.91 8.57 17.13
C THR A 94 0.26 7.83 15.98
N GLY A 95 0.90 6.78 15.50
CA GLY A 95 0.36 5.92 14.46
C GLY A 95 0.84 4.49 14.59
N ALA A 96 0.24 3.62 13.79
CA ALA A 96 0.61 2.22 13.70
C ALA A 96 0.45 1.70 12.28
N ASP A 97 1.42 0.92 11.82
CA ASP A 97 1.37 0.20 10.55
C ASP A 97 1.24 -1.30 10.80
N LEU A 98 0.48 -1.93 9.92
CA LEU A 98 0.40 -3.37 9.79
C LEU A 98 0.62 -3.73 8.31
N MET A 99 1.67 -4.47 8.02
CA MET A 99 1.91 -5.08 6.71
C MET A 99 1.82 -6.59 6.84
N VAL A 100 1.09 -7.22 5.93
CA VAL A 100 0.96 -8.69 5.87
C VAL A 100 1.28 -9.11 4.45
N PHE A 101 2.37 -9.87 4.31
CA PHE A 101 2.76 -10.53 3.06
C PHE A 101 2.35 -11.99 3.16
N THR A 102 1.72 -12.51 2.14
CA THR A 102 1.41 -13.94 2.03
C THR A 102 1.94 -14.45 0.70
N ILE A 103 2.66 -15.57 0.74
CA ILE A 103 3.14 -16.29 -0.45
C ILE A 103 2.29 -17.56 -0.55
N ASN A 104 1.78 -17.88 -1.75
CA ASN A 104 0.90 -18.99 -1.96
C ASN A 104 1.65 -20.32 -2.13
N ASN A 105 2.86 -20.30 -2.73
CA ASN A 105 3.65 -21.52 -2.97
C ASN A 105 5.17 -21.27 -2.84
N PRO A 106 5.86 -21.84 -1.83
CA PRO A 106 5.27 -22.53 -0.66
C PRO A 106 4.49 -21.58 0.22
N LYS A 107 3.43 -22.05 0.87
CA LYS A 107 2.59 -21.19 1.72
C LYS A 107 3.41 -20.65 2.90
N SER A 108 3.51 -19.33 2.97
CA SER A 108 4.23 -18.61 4.02
C SER A 108 3.63 -17.24 4.21
N SER A 109 3.78 -16.68 5.39
CA SER A 109 3.34 -15.33 5.71
C SER A 109 4.37 -14.58 6.53
N LEU A 110 4.46 -13.27 6.30
CA LEU A 110 5.26 -12.35 7.10
C LEU A 110 4.35 -11.19 7.53
N LYS A 111 4.21 -11.02 8.83
CA LYS A 111 3.49 -9.90 9.42
C LYS A 111 4.50 -8.94 10.03
N ILE A 112 4.44 -7.68 9.64
CA ILE A 112 5.25 -6.59 10.18
C ILE A 112 4.31 -5.64 10.91
N ARG A 113 4.62 -5.31 12.15
CA ARG A 113 3.93 -4.30 12.94
C ARG A 113 4.92 -3.22 13.31
N GLN A 114 4.49 -1.98 13.15
CA GLN A 114 5.29 -0.81 13.50
C GLN A 114 4.40 0.17 14.26
N GLN A 115 4.93 0.79 15.31
CA GLN A 115 4.36 1.99 15.90
C GLN A 115 5.28 3.17 15.59
N PHE A 116 4.70 4.35 15.45
CA PHE A 116 5.47 5.55 15.11
C PHE A 116 4.86 6.81 15.74
N ALA A 117 5.69 7.81 15.97
CA ALA A 117 5.27 9.18 16.15
C ALA A 117 5.29 9.87 14.79
N TRP A 118 4.29 10.70 14.49
CA TRP A 118 4.19 11.40 13.22
C TRP A 118 3.90 12.90 13.38
N GLN A 119 4.28 13.66 12.38
CA GLN A 119 3.99 15.09 12.24
C GLN A 119 3.72 15.41 10.76
N PHE A 120 2.89 16.40 10.52
CA PHE A 120 2.62 16.91 9.19
C PHE A 120 2.87 18.40 9.13
N ASN A 121 3.69 18.80 8.18
CA ASN A 121 3.93 20.22 7.89
C ASN A 121 3.00 20.64 6.74
N GLU A 122 1.93 21.35 7.07
CA GLU A 122 0.92 21.79 6.11
C GLU A 122 1.49 22.77 5.08
N LYS A 123 2.43 23.64 5.45
CA LYS A 123 3.03 24.61 4.50
C LYS A 123 3.83 23.90 3.41
N THR A 124 4.56 22.86 3.78
CA THR A 124 5.40 22.12 2.83
C THR A 124 4.74 20.83 2.34
N GLN A 125 3.56 20.49 2.85
CA GLN A 125 2.84 19.23 2.55
C GLN A 125 3.75 18.01 2.77
N THR A 126 4.48 18.01 3.89
CA THR A 126 5.46 16.96 4.21
C THR A 126 5.03 16.20 5.45
N PHE A 127 4.86 14.91 5.29
CA PHE A 127 4.65 13.94 6.35
C PHE A 127 6.00 13.45 6.85
N SER A 128 6.18 13.38 8.16
CA SER A 128 7.38 12.86 8.83
C SER A 128 6.98 11.85 9.88
N GLN A 129 7.70 10.74 9.96
CA GLN A 129 7.48 9.74 11.00
C GLN A 129 8.79 9.27 11.61
N ARG A 130 8.70 8.83 12.88
CA ARG A 130 9.79 8.21 13.62
C ARG A 130 9.29 6.93 14.28
N ILE A 131 9.93 5.80 13.97
CA ILE A 131 9.58 4.49 14.51
C ILE A 131 9.80 4.47 16.03
N THR A 132 8.79 4.05 16.79
CA THR A 132 8.83 3.92 18.24
C THR A 132 8.79 2.47 18.70
N ASP A 133 8.24 1.57 17.89
CA ASP A 133 8.23 0.12 18.10
C ASP A 133 8.21 -0.61 16.76
N PHE A 134 8.84 -1.79 16.70
CA PHE A 134 8.89 -2.59 15.47
C PHE A 134 8.98 -4.08 15.79
N SER A 135 8.12 -4.88 15.16
CA SER A 135 8.12 -6.32 15.34
C SER A 135 7.73 -7.06 14.07
N THR A 136 8.20 -8.29 13.95
CA THR A 136 7.88 -9.21 12.86
C THR A 136 7.39 -10.53 13.40
N THR A 137 6.47 -11.15 12.65
CA THR A 137 6.01 -12.52 12.91
C THR A 137 6.01 -13.25 11.58
N ARG A 138 6.73 -14.35 11.49
CA ARG A 138 6.76 -15.20 10.30
C ARG A 138 5.95 -16.46 10.59
N ASP A 139 4.95 -16.72 9.75
CA ASP A 139 4.07 -17.90 9.89
C ASP A 139 3.51 -18.03 11.31
N ASN A 140 3.80 -19.14 11.97
CA ASN A 140 3.39 -19.40 13.36
C ASN A 140 4.54 -19.23 14.37
N GLU A 141 5.65 -18.59 13.95
CA GLU A 141 6.78 -18.33 14.84
C GLU A 141 6.43 -17.27 15.90
N PRO A 142 7.11 -17.26 17.03
CA PRO A 142 6.99 -16.18 18.02
C PRO A 142 7.33 -14.83 17.41
N THR A 143 6.60 -13.80 17.81
CA THR A 143 6.88 -12.41 17.40
C THR A 143 8.27 -11.99 17.84
N GLN A 144 9.05 -11.46 16.90
CA GLN A 144 10.41 -10.98 17.13
C GLN A 144 10.42 -9.45 17.12
N GLN A 145 11.00 -8.86 18.15
CA GLN A 145 11.22 -7.41 18.23
C GLN A 145 12.54 -7.06 17.52
N ASP A 146 12.51 -6.04 16.65
CA ASP A 146 13.73 -5.51 16.02
C ASP A 146 14.02 -4.08 16.50
N LYS A 147 14.83 -3.99 17.55
CA LYS A 147 15.21 -2.72 18.14
C LYS A 147 16.06 -1.84 17.21
N SER A 148 16.67 -2.41 16.18
CA SER A 148 17.48 -1.65 15.20
C SER A 148 16.64 -0.72 14.32
N GLN A 149 15.33 -0.92 14.26
CA GLN A 149 14.41 -0.06 13.55
C GLN A 149 13.94 1.14 14.39
N ILE A 150 14.00 1.02 15.73
CA ILE A 150 13.51 2.06 16.63
C ILE A 150 14.37 3.32 16.49
N GLY A 151 13.69 4.47 16.37
CA GLY A 151 14.31 5.77 16.18
C GLY A 151 14.58 6.14 14.72
N LYS A 152 14.48 5.22 13.77
CA LYS A 152 14.57 5.55 12.35
C LYS A 152 13.47 6.53 11.96
N THR A 153 13.82 7.47 11.11
CA THR A 153 12.92 8.51 10.61
C THR A 153 12.78 8.40 9.09
N SER A 154 11.60 8.74 8.60
CA SER A 154 11.35 8.93 7.18
C SER A 154 10.51 10.18 6.95
N THR A 155 10.64 10.75 5.76
CA THR A 155 9.87 11.90 5.31
C THR A 155 9.30 11.66 3.92
N ALA A 156 8.06 12.07 3.71
CA ALA A 156 7.39 11.91 2.43
C ALA A 156 6.62 13.18 2.05
N LYS A 157 6.53 13.46 0.76
CA LYS A 157 5.57 14.41 0.21
C LYS A 157 4.21 13.77 0.16
N ALA A 158 3.20 14.47 0.66
CA ALA A 158 1.82 14.01 0.63
C ALA A 158 1.05 14.65 -0.52
N ARG A 159 0.23 13.86 -1.20
CA ARG A 159 -0.83 14.28 -2.12
C ARG A 159 -2.11 13.56 -1.74
N MET A 160 -3.25 14.20 -1.91
CA MET A 160 -4.52 13.61 -1.54
C MET A 160 -5.54 13.79 -2.66
N LEU A 161 -6.24 12.71 -2.98
CA LEU A 161 -7.43 12.78 -3.80
C LEU A 161 -8.66 12.79 -2.90
N LEU A 162 -9.60 13.64 -3.25
CA LEU A 162 -10.88 13.77 -2.58
C LEU A 162 -11.96 13.14 -3.44
N TRP A 163 -12.87 12.41 -2.82
CA TRP A 163 -14.12 11.95 -3.41
C TRP A 163 -15.26 12.74 -2.78
N ASP A 164 -16.01 13.47 -3.59
CA ASP A 164 -17.08 14.38 -3.09
C ASP A 164 -16.59 15.32 -1.98
N GLY A 165 -15.37 15.87 -2.14
CA GLY A 165 -14.77 16.79 -1.18
C GLY A 165 -14.24 16.13 0.11
N LYS A 166 -14.25 14.80 0.22
CA LYS A 166 -13.75 14.06 1.39
C LYS A 166 -12.47 13.30 1.05
N PRO A 167 -11.51 13.18 1.98
CA PRO A 167 -10.31 12.37 1.78
C PRO A 167 -10.65 10.93 1.37
N ASP A 168 -10.14 10.48 0.23
CA ASP A 168 -10.36 9.14 -0.35
C ASP A 168 -9.06 8.39 -0.56
N MET A 169 -8.07 9.03 -1.20
CA MET A 169 -6.76 8.42 -1.42
C MET A 169 -5.64 9.35 -0.98
N LEU A 170 -4.70 8.81 -0.20
CA LEU A 170 -3.46 9.47 0.22
C LEU A 170 -2.29 8.84 -0.56
N GLU A 171 -1.54 9.65 -1.29
CA GLU A 171 -0.27 9.28 -1.91
C GLU A 171 0.89 9.88 -1.10
N LEU A 172 1.81 9.05 -0.66
CA LEU A 172 3.06 9.46 0.00
C LEU A 172 4.22 9.14 -0.93
N THR A 173 5.03 10.15 -1.26
CA THR A 173 6.28 9.99 -2.02
C THR A 173 7.46 10.16 -1.08
N ASP A 174 8.17 9.08 -0.78
CA ASP A 174 9.35 9.10 0.07
C ASP A 174 10.41 10.03 -0.51
N GLN A 175 10.95 10.92 0.32
CA GLN A 175 11.89 11.95 -0.15
C GLN A 175 13.31 11.42 -0.41
N ALA A 176 13.68 10.30 0.21
CA ALA A 176 15.00 9.72 0.05
C ALA A 176 15.06 8.79 -1.17
N SER A 177 14.05 7.94 -1.36
CA SER A 177 14.00 6.95 -2.44
C SER A 177 13.22 7.40 -3.68
N GLY A 178 12.29 8.35 -3.52
CA GLY A 178 11.34 8.74 -4.56
C GLY A 178 10.20 7.74 -4.75
N GLU A 179 10.13 6.71 -3.92
CA GLU A 179 9.06 5.71 -3.99
C GLU A 179 7.72 6.30 -3.62
N LYS A 180 6.69 5.85 -4.33
CA LYS A 180 5.30 6.25 -4.11
C LYS A 180 4.50 5.12 -3.51
N GLN A 181 3.74 5.45 -2.47
CA GLN A 181 2.79 4.55 -1.85
C GLN A 181 1.42 5.22 -1.83
N SER A 182 0.40 4.49 -2.25
CA SER A 182 -0.98 4.98 -2.29
C SER A 182 -1.83 4.18 -1.32
N TYR A 183 -2.62 4.88 -0.53
CA TYR A 183 -3.50 4.33 0.49
C TYR A 183 -4.91 4.86 0.29
N PHE A 184 -5.91 4.02 0.47
CA PHE A 184 -7.31 4.41 0.43
C PHE A 184 -7.86 4.57 1.85
N LYS A 185 -8.69 5.59 2.05
CA LYS A 185 -9.36 5.81 3.34
C LYS A 185 -10.25 4.62 3.65
N GLN A 186 -10.11 4.07 4.85
CA GLN A 186 -10.87 2.92 5.30
C GLN A 186 -12.01 3.35 6.22
N ASP A 187 -13.17 2.73 6.05
CA ASP A 187 -14.30 2.87 6.96
C ASP A 187 -14.11 1.92 8.15
N LEU A 188 -13.84 2.48 9.32
CA LEU A 188 -13.63 1.72 10.56
C LEU A 188 -14.84 0.87 10.95
N ASN A 189 -16.05 1.29 10.63
CA ASN A 189 -17.24 0.52 10.97
C ASN A 189 -17.34 -0.74 10.11
N LYS A 190 -17.07 -0.60 8.81
CA LYS A 190 -16.98 -1.76 7.90
C LYS A 190 -15.87 -2.71 8.29
N LEU A 191 -14.69 -2.20 8.66
CA LEU A 191 -13.58 -3.03 9.14
C LEU A 191 -13.96 -3.81 10.40
N ARG A 192 -14.66 -3.17 11.36
CA ARG A 192 -15.14 -3.85 12.58
C ARG A 192 -16.16 -4.93 12.28
N GLU A 193 -17.02 -4.76 11.29
CA GLU A 193 -18.00 -5.78 10.87
C GLU A 193 -17.32 -7.00 10.26
N ILE A 194 -16.28 -6.80 9.44
CA ILE A 194 -15.49 -7.87 8.80
C ILE A 194 -14.64 -8.64 9.82
N LEU A 195 -14.14 -7.95 10.86
CA LEU A 195 -13.26 -8.52 11.87
C LEU A 195 -13.99 -9.07 13.09
N LYS A 196 -15.32 -9.06 13.11
CA LYS A 196 -16.10 -9.78 14.15
C LYS A 196 -15.89 -11.27 13.97
N PRO A 197 -15.51 -11.99 15.06
CA PRO A 197 -15.32 -13.44 15.03
C PRO A 197 -16.62 -14.18 14.76
#